data_337dc1e677a392c5c94e419a6f200d0f
#
_entry.id   337dc1e677a392c5c94e419a6f200d0f
#
_cell.length_a   1.000
_cell.length_b   1.000
_cell.length_c   1.000
_cell.angle_alpha   90.00
_cell.angle_beta   90.00
_cell.angle_gamma   90.00
#
_symmetry.space_group_name_H-M   'P 1'
#
loop_
_entity.id
_entity.type
_entity.pdbx_description
1 polymer ?
#
loop_
_entity_poly.entity_id
_entity_poly.type
_entity_poly.pdbx_seq_one_letter_code
_entity_poly.pdbx_strand_id
1 'polypeptide(L)'
;MPTLINNINNKANINKLKREYSLFQQAFQQISADNDLEFKNAVADCPDSTKHACLKDIFKSKLKTVADCDSNDGDNLGKCFVQDKDAKKLNGESVPLYAGYFNQNTTSGLVLDDGASAAIWLDAMDCTNALSSVKQRCGWFVIDVNGPQKRPNTWGKDLFLFFLYADQIMPADENTTDYANYRDDCETGTNYGLTCASKYLFK
;
A
#
# COMPACT_ATOMS: atom_id res chain seq x y z
N MET A 1 -28.27 12.50 -9.39
CA MET A 1 -27.19 13.19 -8.64
C MET A 1 -26.12 12.27 -8.01
N PRO A 2 -26.34 10.98 -7.66
CA PRO A 2 -25.28 10.13 -7.11
C PRO A 2 -24.07 9.94 -8.03
N THR A 3 -24.24 9.83 -9.35
CA THR A 3 -23.20 9.58 -10.33
C THR A 3 -22.18 10.74 -10.46
N LEU A 4 -22.62 11.99 -10.37
CA LEU A 4 -21.73 13.14 -10.50
C LEU A 4 -20.79 13.25 -9.27
N ILE A 5 -21.34 13.07 -8.07
CA ILE A 5 -20.57 13.10 -6.81
C ILE A 5 -19.55 11.96 -6.77
N ASN A 6 -19.93 10.76 -7.19
CA ASN A 6 -19.00 9.61 -7.26
C ASN A 6 -17.86 9.86 -8.25
N ASN A 7 -18.13 10.46 -9.39
CA ASN A 7 -17.10 10.79 -10.38
C ASN A 7 -16.12 11.88 -9.87
N ILE A 8 -16.62 12.88 -9.15
CA ILE A 8 -15.78 13.92 -8.54
C ILE A 8 -14.88 13.31 -7.46
N ASN A 9 -15.42 12.47 -6.57
CA ASN A 9 -14.66 11.82 -5.51
C ASN A 9 -13.61 10.87 -6.08
N ASN A 10 -13.93 10.10 -7.11
CA ASN A 10 -12.96 9.22 -7.79
C ASN A 10 -11.80 10.02 -8.39
N LYS A 11 -12.08 11.15 -9.06
CA LYS A 11 -11.04 12.00 -9.63
C LYS A 11 -10.15 12.62 -8.54
N ALA A 12 -10.73 13.04 -7.43
CA ALA A 12 -9.98 13.56 -6.27
C ALA A 12 -9.07 12.48 -5.67
N ASN A 13 -9.56 11.25 -5.50
CA ASN A 13 -8.78 10.13 -4.98
C ASN A 13 -7.66 9.73 -5.94
N ILE A 14 -7.89 9.74 -7.26
CA ILE A 14 -6.82 9.48 -8.25
C ILE A 14 -5.72 10.55 -8.18
N ASN A 15 -6.07 11.83 -8.01
CA ASN A 15 -5.07 12.88 -7.86
C ASN A 15 -4.26 12.72 -6.56
N LYS A 16 -4.91 12.34 -5.47
CA LYS A 16 -4.23 11.99 -4.22
C LYS A 16 -3.32 10.77 -4.40
N LEU A 17 -3.79 9.71 -5.05
CA LEU A 17 -2.99 8.54 -5.37
C LEU A 17 -1.68 8.91 -6.10
N LYS A 18 -1.76 9.77 -7.12
CA LYS A 18 -0.58 10.25 -7.86
C LYS A 18 0.39 10.99 -6.97
N ARG A 19 -0.12 11.83 -6.07
CA ARG A 19 0.70 12.55 -5.08
C ARG A 19 1.38 11.59 -4.13
N GLU A 20 0.62 10.68 -3.51
CA GLU A 20 1.17 9.74 -2.53
C GLU A 20 2.19 8.79 -3.16
N TYR A 21 1.91 8.29 -4.35
CA TYR A 21 2.87 7.49 -5.10
C TYR A 21 4.18 8.25 -5.34
N SER A 22 4.11 9.53 -5.73
CA SER A 22 5.30 10.37 -5.92
C SER A 22 6.07 10.58 -4.61
N LEU A 23 5.39 10.77 -3.48
CA LEU A 23 6.03 10.91 -2.17
C LEU A 23 6.76 9.63 -1.75
N PHE A 24 6.13 8.47 -1.90
CA PHE A 24 6.74 7.19 -1.59
C PHE A 24 7.92 6.87 -2.52
N GLN A 25 7.83 7.20 -3.80
CA GLN A 25 8.93 7.06 -4.76
C GLN A 25 10.13 7.94 -4.36
N GLN A 26 9.90 9.20 -3.98
CA GLN A 26 10.96 10.10 -3.51
C GLN A 26 11.59 9.59 -2.22
N ALA A 27 10.79 9.13 -1.26
CA ALA A 27 11.28 8.53 -0.03
C ALA A 27 12.15 7.30 -0.32
N PHE A 28 11.69 6.41 -1.20
CA PHE A 28 12.46 5.23 -1.63
C PHE A 28 13.82 5.61 -2.25
N GLN A 29 13.84 6.60 -3.14
CA GLN A 29 15.07 7.07 -3.76
C GLN A 29 16.05 7.65 -2.73
N GLN A 30 15.55 8.43 -1.76
CA GLN A 30 16.39 8.97 -0.69
C GLN A 30 16.92 7.87 0.23
N ILE A 31 16.08 6.90 0.61
CA ILE A 31 16.50 5.74 1.41
C ILE A 31 17.59 4.96 0.68
N SER A 32 17.41 4.69 -0.61
CA SER A 32 18.42 3.99 -1.41
C SER A 32 19.72 4.78 -1.49
N ALA A 33 19.64 6.09 -1.72
CA ALA A 33 20.83 6.96 -1.81
C ALA A 33 21.63 6.99 -0.49
N ASP A 34 20.95 6.95 0.65
CA ASP A 34 21.58 6.91 1.97
C ASP A 34 22.19 5.54 2.31
N ASN A 35 21.91 4.49 1.50
CA ASN A 35 22.32 3.10 1.73
C ASN A 35 23.02 2.52 0.50
N ASP A 36 24.09 3.16 0.06
CA ASP A 36 24.95 2.73 -1.05
C ASP A 36 24.20 2.50 -2.38
N LEU A 37 23.14 3.28 -2.62
CA LEU A 37 22.26 3.20 -3.79
C LEU A 37 21.43 1.90 -3.89
N GLU A 38 21.38 1.11 -2.82
CA GLU A 38 20.63 -0.14 -2.79
C GLU A 38 19.62 -0.16 -1.63
N PHE A 39 18.34 -0.21 -1.93
CA PHE A 39 17.28 -0.25 -0.92
C PHE A 39 17.40 -1.44 0.03
N LYS A 40 17.84 -2.61 -0.48
CA LYS A 40 18.00 -3.81 0.35
C LYS A 40 18.95 -3.59 1.55
N ASN A 41 19.97 -2.71 1.41
CA ASN A 41 20.89 -2.40 2.50
C ASN A 41 20.18 -1.68 3.66
N ALA A 42 19.18 -0.84 3.35
CA ALA A 42 18.39 -0.16 4.36
C ALA A 42 17.57 -1.12 5.25
N VAL A 43 17.19 -2.28 4.72
CA VAL A 43 16.35 -3.25 5.43
C VAL A 43 17.11 -4.49 5.92
N ALA A 44 18.39 -4.62 5.55
CA ALA A 44 19.22 -5.80 5.86
C ALA A 44 19.37 -6.04 7.37
N ASP A 45 19.46 -4.99 8.17
CA ASP A 45 19.64 -5.05 9.62
C ASP A 45 18.31 -5.03 10.40
N CYS A 46 17.17 -5.08 9.73
CA CYS A 46 15.88 -5.15 10.39
C CYS A 46 15.73 -6.46 11.17
N PRO A 47 15.41 -6.43 12.49
CA PRO A 47 15.19 -7.66 13.23
C PRO A 47 13.96 -8.40 12.70
N ASP A 48 14.04 -9.72 12.52
CA ASP A 48 12.95 -10.52 11.94
C ASP A 48 11.64 -10.40 12.74
N SER A 49 11.74 -10.31 14.06
CA SER A 49 10.57 -10.16 14.95
C SER A 49 9.85 -8.82 14.84
N THR A 50 10.52 -7.78 14.33
CA THR A 50 9.99 -6.40 14.21
C THR A 50 10.22 -5.80 12.82
N LYS A 51 10.44 -6.64 11.82
CA LYS A 51 10.82 -6.20 10.47
C LYS A 51 9.82 -5.25 9.81
N HIS A 52 8.53 -5.41 10.08
CA HIS A 52 7.50 -4.53 9.53
C HIS A 52 7.55 -3.14 10.17
N ALA A 53 7.76 -3.06 11.50
CA ALA A 53 7.96 -1.81 12.21
C ALA A 53 9.26 -1.13 11.76
N CYS A 54 10.34 -1.90 11.58
CA CYS A 54 11.61 -1.40 11.05
C CYS A 54 11.43 -0.76 9.66
N LEU A 55 10.79 -1.44 8.72
CA LEU A 55 10.52 -0.86 7.39
C LEU A 55 9.65 0.40 7.48
N LYS A 56 8.63 0.39 8.36
CA LYS A 56 7.81 1.58 8.64
C LYS A 56 8.67 2.76 9.11
N ASP A 57 9.58 2.53 10.05
CA ASP A 57 10.44 3.59 10.61
C ASP A 57 11.44 4.14 9.57
N ILE A 58 11.94 3.29 8.68
CA ILE A 58 12.77 3.68 7.55
C ILE A 58 12.01 4.68 6.67
N PHE A 59 10.78 4.35 6.25
CA PHE A 59 9.95 5.27 5.47
C PHE A 59 9.54 6.53 6.25
N LYS A 60 9.20 6.38 7.53
CA LYS A 60 8.87 7.50 8.43
C LYS A 60 9.99 8.53 8.50
N SER A 61 11.26 8.12 8.41
CA SER A 61 12.41 9.04 8.42
C SER A 61 12.44 10.00 7.21
N LYS A 62 11.73 9.68 6.13
CA LYS A 62 11.68 10.46 4.87
C LYS A 62 10.32 11.06 4.55
N LEU A 63 9.29 10.67 5.28
CA LEU A 63 7.91 11.14 5.07
C LEU A 63 7.45 12.03 6.24
N LYS A 64 6.60 13.00 5.96
CA LYS A 64 5.93 13.77 7.00
C LYS A 64 4.74 12.99 7.52
N THR A 65 4.82 12.55 8.78
CA THR A 65 3.80 11.72 9.42
C THR A 65 3.23 12.41 10.66
N VAL A 66 1.97 12.17 10.95
CA VAL A 66 1.26 12.67 12.15
C VAL A 66 0.98 11.57 13.17
N ALA A 67 0.99 10.31 12.72
CA ALA A 67 0.86 9.13 13.57
C ALA A 67 1.54 7.92 12.92
N ASP A 68 1.88 6.94 13.75
CA ASP A 68 2.36 5.63 13.32
C ASP A 68 1.89 4.54 14.30
N CYS A 69 1.88 3.30 13.80
CA CYS A 69 1.41 2.13 14.52
C CYS A 69 2.32 0.96 14.22
N ASP A 70 2.73 0.26 15.26
CA ASP A 70 3.53 -0.96 15.11
C ASP A 70 2.66 -2.21 14.99
N SER A 71 3.20 -3.25 14.38
CA SER A 71 2.62 -4.59 14.43
C SER A 71 2.55 -5.06 15.89
N ASN A 72 1.54 -5.86 16.22
CA ASN A 72 1.23 -6.38 17.56
C ASN A 72 0.59 -5.39 18.54
N ASP A 73 0.30 -4.18 18.15
CA ASP A 73 -0.48 -3.26 18.95
C ASP A 73 -1.97 -3.38 18.57
N GLY A 74 -2.70 -4.23 19.29
CA GLY A 74 -4.12 -4.55 19.00
C GLY A 74 -5.07 -3.35 18.95
N ASP A 75 -4.65 -2.19 19.48
CA ASP A 75 -5.42 -0.96 19.47
C ASP A 75 -5.31 -0.16 18.18
N ASN A 76 -4.49 -0.60 17.22
CA ASN A 76 -4.14 0.17 16.03
C ASN A 76 -5.09 -0.01 14.84
N LEU A 77 -5.98 -1.00 14.90
CA LEU A 77 -6.99 -1.16 13.85
C LEU A 77 -7.88 0.07 13.74
N GLY A 78 -7.89 0.66 12.56
CA GLY A 78 -8.64 1.88 12.28
C GLY A 78 -7.94 3.19 12.70
N LYS A 79 -6.75 3.14 13.34
CA LYS A 79 -5.95 4.34 13.62
C LYS A 79 -5.00 4.67 12.46
N CYS A 80 -4.19 3.69 12.04
CA CYS A 80 -3.20 3.87 10.98
C CYS A 80 -3.57 3.17 9.68
N PHE A 81 -4.50 2.22 9.70
CA PHE A 81 -4.99 1.55 8.50
C PHE A 81 -6.39 0.98 8.73
N VAL A 82 -7.11 0.74 7.64
CA VAL A 82 -8.46 0.21 7.66
C VAL A 82 -8.46 -1.24 8.18
N GLN A 83 -9.54 -1.65 8.84
CA GLN A 83 -9.72 -3.06 9.23
C GLN A 83 -10.19 -3.89 8.03
N ASP A 84 -9.72 -5.15 7.93
CA ASP A 84 -10.13 -6.07 6.85
C ASP A 84 -11.66 -6.16 6.69
N LYS A 85 -12.40 -6.21 7.81
CA LYS A 85 -13.87 -6.27 7.79
C LYS A 85 -14.55 -5.03 7.19
N ASP A 86 -13.86 -3.89 7.19
CA ASP A 86 -14.38 -2.62 6.69
C ASP A 86 -13.94 -2.35 5.24
N ALA A 87 -12.96 -3.11 4.74
CA ALA A 87 -12.52 -3.02 3.36
C ALA A 87 -13.53 -3.70 2.41
N LYS A 88 -13.70 -3.12 1.23
CA LYS A 88 -14.58 -3.63 0.18
C LYS A 88 -13.77 -3.88 -1.10
N LYS A 89 -14.21 -4.89 -1.86
CA LYS A 89 -13.78 -5.04 -3.24
C LYS A 89 -14.36 -3.91 -4.09
N LEU A 90 -13.81 -3.72 -5.28
CA LEU A 90 -14.28 -2.70 -6.23
C LEU A 90 -15.78 -2.88 -6.59
N ASN A 91 -16.25 -4.13 -6.67
CA ASN A 91 -17.64 -4.47 -6.92
C ASN A 91 -18.58 -4.28 -5.69
N GLY A 92 -18.02 -3.84 -4.54
CA GLY A 92 -18.78 -3.59 -3.31
C GLY A 92 -18.91 -4.78 -2.37
N GLU A 93 -18.49 -5.97 -2.76
CA GLU A 93 -18.48 -7.13 -1.87
C GLU A 93 -17.47 -6.97 -0.74
N SER A 94 -17.70 -7.66 0.37
CA SER A 94 -16.74 -7.71 1.47
C SER A 94 -15.47 -8.47 1.05
N VAL A 95 -14.33 -7.97 1.54
CA VAL A 95 -13.05 -8.68 1.38
C VAL A 95 -13.07 -9.91 2.28
N PRO A 96 -12.66 -11.10 1.79
CA PRO A 96 -12.53 -12.27 2.65
C PRO A 96 -11.52 -11.99 3.79
N LEU A 97 -11.81 -12.51 4.99
CA LEU A 97 -10.96 -12.35 6.20
C LEU A 97 -9.49 -12.77 6.04
N TYR A 98 -9.15 -13.44 4.95
CA TYR A 98 -7.80 -13.96 4.67
C TYR A 98 -7.01 -13.14 3.64
N ALA A 99 -7.49 -11.96 3.28
CA ALA A 99 -6.75 -11.11 2.33
C ALA A 99 -5.43 -10.53 2.92
N GLY A 100 -5.27 -10.59 4.25
CA GLY A 100 -3.98 -10.43 4.95
C GLY A 100 -3.34 -9.04 4.92
N TYR A 101 -3.89 -8.10 4.14
CA TYR A 101 -3.26 -6.79 3.93
C TYR A 101 -3.38 -5.83 5.12
N PHE A 102 -4.27 -6.11 6.07
CA PHE A 102 -4.53 -5.25 7.22
C PHE A 102 -4.55 -6.04 8.52
N ASN A 103 -3.67 -7.04 8.63
CA ASN A 103 -3.57 -7.84 9.84
C ASN A 103 -2.79 -7.05 10.90
N GLN A 104 -3.47 -6.70 11.99
CA GLN A 104 -2.89 -5.98 13.12
C GLN A 104 -1.63 -6.61 13.72
N ASN A 105 -1.53 -7.95 13.67
CA ASN A 105 -0.42 -8.67 14.31
C ASN A 105 0.86 -8.66 13.48
N THR A 106 0.78 -8.24 12.22
CA THR A 106 1.85 -8.40 11.26
C THR A 106 2.08 -7.18 10.37
N THR A 107 1.18 -6.18 10.41
CA THR A 107 1.25 -4.98 9.57
C THR A 107 1.55 -3.76 10.45
N SER A 108 2.53 -2.97 10.05
CA SER A 108 2.79 -1.65 10.63
C SER A 108 2.21 -0.55 9.74
N GLY A 109 1.95 0.62 10.29
CA GLY A 109 1.27 1.68 9.54
C GLY A 109 1.77 3.08 9.82
N LEU A 110 1.56 3.97 8.85
CA LEU A 110 1.82 5.40 8.92
C LEU A 110 0.56 6.18 8.58
N VAL A 111 0.38 7.33 9.24
CA VAL A 111 -0.58 8.36 8.82
C VAL A 111 0.22 9.59 8.41
N LEU A 112 0.03 10.03 7.17
CA LEU A 112 0.70 11.19 6.59
C LEU A 112 0.04 12.50 7.05
N ASP A 113 0.73 13.62 6.90
CA ASP A 113 0.28 14.94 7.34
C ASP A 113 -0.97 15.45 6.60
N ASP A 114 -1.28 14.92 5.42
CA ASP A 114 -2.49 15.22 4.66
C ASP A 114 -3.68 14.29 4.99
N GLY A 115 -3.45 13.31 5.88
CA GLY A 115 -4.44 12.35 6.36
C GLY A 115 -4.55 11.07 5.53
N ALA A 116 -3.74 10.89 4.47
CA ALA A 116 -3.56 9.59 3.84
C ALA A 116 -2.85 8.63 4.81
N SER A 117 -2.99 7.33 4.61
CA SER A 117 -2.29 6.35 5.42
C SER A 117 -1.69 5.22 4.58
N ALA A 118 -0.71 4.53 5.15
CA ALA A 118 -0.08 3.39 4.53
C ALA A 118 0.04 2.23 5.52
N ALA A 119 -0.42 1.06 5.11
CA ALA A 119 -0.14 -0.21 5.78
C ALA A 119 1.10 -0.84 5.13
N ILE A 120 2.09 -1.23 5.91
CA ILE A 120 3.44 -1.58 5.44
C ILE A 120 3.82 -2.98 5.93
N TRP A 121 4.38 -3.77 5.00
CA TRP A 121 4.83 -5.13 5.24
C TRP A 121 6.18 -5.40 4.57
N LEU A 122 7.11 -5.99 5.31
CA LEU A 122 8.39 -6.49 4.80
C LEU A 122 8.34 -8.03 4.67
N ASP A 123 8.44 -8.54 3.46
CA ASP A 123 8.46 -9.98 3.18
C ASP A 123 9.84 -10.58 3.51
N ALA A 124 10.88 -10.04 2.87
CA ALA A 124 12.25 -10.50 3.00
C ALA A 124 13.24 -9.33 3.08
N MET A 125 14.14 -9.36 4.06
CA MET A 125 15.13 -8.31 4.29
C MET A 125 16.20 -8.25 3.19
N ASP A 126 16.48 -9.38 2.55
CA ASP A 126 17.39 -9.49 1.41
C ASP A 126 16.69 -9.29 0.05
N CYS A 127 15.39 -8.97 0.07
CA CYS A 127 14.55 -8.81 -1.11
C CYS A 127 14.50 -10.04 -2.03
N THR A 128 14.71 -11.24 -1.50
CA THR A 128 14.75 -12.48 -2.30
C THR A 128 13.40 -13.18 -2.44
N ASN A 129 12.34 -12.62 -1.84
CA ASN A 129 11.03 -13.26 -1.93
C ASN A 129 10.52 -13.26 -3.37
N ALA A 130 10.70 -14.38 -4.04
CA ALA A 130 10.24 -14.64 -5.40
C ALA A 130 8.79 -15.16 -5.36
N LEU A 131 7.83 -14.31 -5.00
CA LEU A 131 6.41 -14.63 -5.25
C LEU A 131 6.06 -14.48 -6.73
N SER A 132 6.95 -13.91 -7.52
CA SER A 132 6.81 -13.86 -8.96
C SER A 132 8.08 -14.30 -9.65
N SER A 133 7.93 -14.97 -10.79
CA SER A 133 9.04 -15.41 -11.64
C SER A 133 9.88 -14.25 -12.23
N VAL A 134 9.54 -13.00 -11.93
CA VAL A 134 10.04 -11.85 -12.67
C VAL A 134 10.87 -10.88 -11.85
N LYS A 135 10.61 -10.69 -10.55
CA LYS A 135 11.34 -9.73 -9.71
C LYS A 135 11.44 -10.16 -8.25
N GLN A 136 12.55 -9.83 -7.63
CA GLN A 136 12.78 -10.01 -6.20
C GLN A 136 12.02 -8.93 -5.41
N ARG A 137 11.08 -9.35 -4.58
CA ARG A 137 10.24 -8.48 -3.78
C ARG A 137 10.78 -8.38 -2.35
N CYS A 138 10.94 -7.15 -1.86
CA CYS A 138 11.26 -6.89 -0.47
C CYS A 138 9.99 -6.92 0.40
N GLY A 139 8.89 -6.37 -0.11
CA GLY A 139 7.64 -6.24 0.63
C GLY A 139 6.53 -5.60 -0.19
N TRP A 140 5.54 -5.10 0.52
CA TRP A 140 4.42 -4.39 -0.08
C TRP A 140 3.87 -3.32 0.88
N PHE A 141 3.09 -2.40 0.34
CA PHE A 141 2.29 -1.49 1.12
C PHE A 141 0.97 -1.16 0.44
N VAL A 142 -0.01 -0.82 1.26
CA VAL A 142 -1.31 -0.34 0.80
C VAL A 142 -1.45 1.11 1.20
N ILE A 143 -1.72 1.98 0.23
CA ILE A 143 -2.05 3.37 0.48
C ILE A 143 -3.57 3.51 0.53
N ASP A 144 -4.08 4.09 1.62
CA ASP A 144 -5.42 4.62 1.77
C ASP A 144 -5.35 6.14 1.59
N VAL A 145 -5.77 6.62 0.43
CA VAL A 145 -5.58 8.02 0.05
C VAL A 145 -6.48 8.99 0.79
N ASN A 146 -7.52 8.52 1.44
CA ASN A 146 -8.42 9.37 2.22
C ASN A 146 -8.32 9.13 3.73
N GLY A 147 -7.57 8.11 4.14
CA GLY A 147 -7.29 7.74 5.52
C GLY A 147 -8.33 6.81 6.13
N PRO A 148 -7.91 5.99 7.14
CA PRO A 148 -8.65 4.83 7.63
C PRO A 148 -10.01 5.15 8.27
N GLN A 149 -10.23 6.40 8.64
CA GLN A 149 -11.48 6.86 9.26
C GLN A 149 -12.53 7.28 8.23
N LYS A 150 -12.16 7.38 6.94
CA LYS A 150 -13.06 7.83 5.89
C LYS A 150 -13.43 6.67 4.97
N ARG A 151 -14.70 6.63 4.60
CA ARG A 151 -15.21 5.67 3.62
C ARG A 151 -15.01 6.18 2.19
N PRO A 152 -14.97 5.29 1.19
CA PRO A 152 -15.61 3.96 1.17
C PRO A 152 -14.73 2.78 1.60
N ASN A 153 -13.41 2.91 1.83
CA ASN A 153 -12.48 1.82 2.12
C ASN A 153 -12.57 0.71 1.05
N THR A 154 -12.44 1.11 -0.19
CA THR A 154 -12.69 0.23 -1.35
C THR A 154 -11.45 0.11 -2.21
N TRP A 155 -11.02 -1.12 -2.45
CA TRP A 155 -9.93 -1.40 -3.38
C TRP A 155 -10.19 -0.77 -4.75
N GLY A 156 -9.19 -0.09 -5.28
CA GLY A 156 -9.29 0.61 -6.56
C GLY A 156 -10.02 1.95 -6.54
N LYS A 157 -10.52 2.41 -5.38
CA LYS A 157 -11.14 3.74 -5.21
C LYS A 157 -10.36 4.63 -4.25
N ASP A 158 -10.00 4.10 -3.09
CA ASP A 158 -9.22 4.78 -2.05
C ASP A 158 -8.14 3.88 -1.44
N LEU A 159 -8.23 2.56 -1.60
CA LEU A 159 -7.21 1.60 -1.21
C LEU A 159 -6.44 1.12 -2.44
N PHE A 160 -5.11 1.24 -2.41
CA PHE A 160 -4.24 0.92 -3.54
C PHE A 160 -3.01 0.13 -3.10
N LEU A 161 -2.78 -1.02 -3.76
CA LEU A 161 -1.67 -1.93 -3.46
C LEU A 161 -0.43 -1.58 -4.29
N PHE A 162 0.72 -1.61 -3.62
CA PHE A 162 2.04 -1.41 -4.20
C PHE A 162 3.00 -2.51 -3.75
N PHE A 163 3.90 -2.89 -4.62
CA PHE A 163 5.00 -3.77 -4.32
C PHE A 163 6.30 -2.99 -4.21
N LEU A 164 7.09 -3.38 -3.22
CA LEU A 164 8.40 -2.86 -2.94
C LEU A 164 9.43 -3.87 -3.44
N TYR A 165 10.16 -3.49 -4.47
CA TYR A 165 11.27 -4.28 -5.03
C TYR A 165 12.61 -3.70 -4.59
N ALA A 166 13.70 -4.41 -4.86
CA ALA A 166 15.04 -3.96 -4.51
C ALA A 166 15.43 -2.63 -5.20
N ASP A 167 14.88 -2.36 -6.39
CA ASP A 167 15.22 -1.23 -7.25
C ASP A 167 14.12 -0.21 -7.45
N GLN A 168 12.87 -0.51 -7.03
CA GLN A 168 11.73 0.37 -7.31
C GLN A 168 10.49 0.03 -6.50
N ILE A 169 9.57 0.98 -6.45
CA ILE A 169 8.17 0.77 -6.03
C ILE A 169 7.30 0.68 -7.28
N MET A 170 6.43 -0.33 -7.34
CA MET A 170 5.48 -0.49 -8.44
C MET A 170 4.06 -0.73 -7.91
N PRO A 171 3.04 -0.15 -8.55
CA PRO A 171 1.66 -0.53 -8.26
C PRO A 171 1.43 -1.98 -8.67
N ALA A 172 0.55 -2.66 -7.96
CA ALA A 172 0.07 -3.97 -8.40
C ALA A 172 -0.59 -3.85 -9.78
N ASP A 173 -0.24 -4.74 -10.69
CA ASP A 173 -0.80 -4.80 -12.03
C ASP A 173 -1.13 -6.25 -12.45
N GLU A 174 -1.80 -6.40 -13.58
CA GLU A 174 -2.19 -7.71 -14.13
C GLU A 174 -1.02 -8.55 -14.65
N ASN A 175 0.18 -7.97 -14.76
CA ASN A 175 1.40 -8.65 -15.16
C ASN A 175 2.25 -9.07 -13.96
N THR A 176 1.95 -8.57 -12.76
CA THR A 176 2.51 -9.10 -11.54
C THR A 176 1.84 -10.44 -11.25
N THR A 177 2.60 -11.51 -11.25
CA THR A 177 2.15 -12.90 -11.39
C THR A 177 1.13 -13.36 -10.37
N ASP A 178 1.13 -12.79 -9.17
CA ASP A 178 0.20 -13.16 -8.10
C ASP A 178 -1.24 -12.70 -8.40
N TYR A 179 -1.40 -11.76 -9.34
CA TYR A 179 -2.68 -11.13 -9.66
C TYR A 179 -3.08 -11.25 -11.13
N ALA A 180 -2.43 -12.13 -11.90
CA ALA A 180 -2.76 -12.38 -13.31
C ALA A 180 -4.24 -12.77 -13.55
N ASN A 181 -4.89 -13.29 -12.50
CA ASN A 181 -6.31 -13.65 -12.54
C ASN A 181 -7.24 -12.49 -12.14
N TYR A 182 -6.69 -11.37 -11.65
CA TYR A 182 -7.47 -10.20 -11.25
C TYR A 182 -7.53 -9.18 -12.40
N ARG A 183 -8.33 -9.50 -13.41
CA ARG A 183 -8.64 -8.56 -14.50
C ARG A 183 -9.67 -7.55 -13.97
N ASP A 184 -9.18 -6.52 -13.29
CA ASP A 184 -10.04 -5.49 -12.77
C ASP A 184 -10.50 -4.55 -13.87
N ASP A 185 -11.80 -4.36 -14.00
CA ASP A 185 -12.35 -3.23 -14.73
C ASP A 185 -12.55 -2.05 -13.80
N CYS A 186 -11.55 -1.20 -13.74
CA CYS A 186 -11.54 -0.07 -12.82
C CYS A 186 -12.52 1.04 -13.19
N GLU A 187 -13.05 1.04 -14.40
CA GLU A 187 -14.02 2.01 -14.89
C GLU A 187 -15.46 1.57 -14.56
N THR A 188 -15.78 0.31 -14.82
CA THR A 188 -17.11 -0.24 -14.55
C THR A 188 -17.27 -0.74 -13.11
N GLY A 189 -16.16 -0.89 -12.37
CA GLY A 189 -16.18 -1.30 -10.97
C GLY A 189 -16.38 -2.80 -10.79
N THR A 190 -15.87 -3.63 -11.72
CA THR A 190 -15.92 -5.09 -11.58
C THR A 190 -14.69 -5.65 -10.88
N ASN A 191 -14.82 -6.82 -10.28
CA ASN A 191 -13.79 -7.58 -9.58
C ASN A 191 -13.27 -6.91 -8.30
N TYR A 192 -11.98 -7.15 -7.99
CA TYR A 192 -11.39 -6.82 -6.70
C TYR A 192 -10.95 -5.36 -6.59
N GLY A 193 -10.29 -4.83 -7.63
CA GLY A 193 -9.73 -3.47 -7.68
C GLY A 193 -8.25 -3.38 -7.34
N LEU A 194 -7.56 -4.49 -7.10
CA LEU A 194 -6.14 -4.51 -6.70
C LEU A 194 -5.20 -3.93 -7.75
N THR A 195 -5.54 -4.09 -9.05
CA THR A 195 -4.69 -3.63 -10.17
C THR A 195 -5.03 -2.22 -10.66
N CYS A 196 -5.97 -1.53 -10.01
CA CYS A 196 -6.42 -0.22 -10.48
C CYS A 196 -5.37 0.88 -10.34
N ALA A 197 -4.45 0.76 -9.37
CA ALA A 197 -3.38 1.75 -9.20
C ALA A 197 -2.55 1.91 -10.47
N SER A 198 -2.12 0.83 -11.11
CA SER A 198 -1.31 0.86 -12.34
C SER A 198 -2.05 1.55 -13.48
N LYS A 199 -3.35 1.30 -13.62
CA LYS A 199 -4.20 1.92 -14.66
C LYS A 199 -4.37 3.42 -14.48
N TYR A 200 -4.38 3.92 -13.23
CA TYR A 200 -4.52 5.36 -12.95
C TYR A 200 -3.20 6.12 -12.99
N LEU A 201 -2.08 5.45 -12.74
CA LEU A 201 -0.76 6.08 -12.70
C LEU A 201 -0.10 6.15 -14.08
N PHE A 202 -0.34 5.16 -14.96
CA PHE A 202 0.39 4.98 -16.21
C PHE A 202 -0.47 5.08 -17.49
N LYS A 203 -1.71 5.57 -17.34
CA LYS A 203 -2.56 5.91 -18.48
C LYS A 203 -2.38 7.33 -18.97
#